data_082759b751127eb91be978ed7cf7195b
#
_entry.id   082759b751127eb91be978ed7cf7195b
#
_cell.length_a   1.000
_cell.length_b   1.000
_cell.length_c   1.000
_cell.angle_alpha   90.00
_cell.angle_beta   90.00
_cell.angle_gamma   90.00
#
_symmetry.space_group_name_H-M   'P 1'
#
loop_
_entity.id
_entity.type
_entity.pdbx_description
1 polymer ?
#
loop_
_entity_poly.entity_id
_entity_poly.type
_entity_poly.pdbx_seq_one_letter_code
_entity_poly.pdbx_strand_id
1 'polypeptide(L)'
;MSTDKAEERTNLTQPEKVNTREKILETAIELFAEKGFNGTTTKEIAEAAEVNESLIFRHFSTKRDLYGAIIEKKIDEEPGIELPLQTYKDTKDDYLIFKSIAERMLDKCGKDSSFIRLLHFSALEGHELSDMFFNTYVEYVDMLLCDYIESRIAEGAFKKIHALSASQAFIGMVVNHIIFKELFGEKKRNKTTNEELVETFVTVFLDGIKT
;
A
#
# COMPACT_ATOMS: atom_id res chain seq x y z
N MET A 1 65.52 1.48 -18.24
CA MET A 1 64.34 1.28 -19.06
C MET A 1 63.40 0.37 -18.22
N SER A 2 62.62 0.97 -17.41
CA SER A 2 61.66 0.28 -16.51
C SER A 2 60.28 0.28 -17.18
N THR A 3 59.71 -0.89 -17.34
CA THR A 3 58.36 -1.11 -17.84
C THR A 3 57.42 -1.13 -16.66
N ASP A 4 56.61 -0.09 -16.57
CA ASP A 4 55.54 0.07 -15.59
C ASP A 4 54.33 -0.74 -16.08
N LYS A 5 53.98 -1.82 -15.37
CA LYS A 5 52.74 -2.57 -15.58
C LYS A 5 51.73 -2.03 -14.62
N ALA A 6 50.81 -1.21 -15.15
CA ALA A 6 49.60 -0.84 -14.45
C ALA A 6 48.72 -2.08 -14.24
N GLU A 7 48.52 -2.49 -13.00
CA GLU A 7 47.56 -3.48 -12.59
C GLU A 7 46.15 -2.85 -12.63
N GLU A 8 45.37 -3.27 -13.60
CA GLU A 8 43.93 -3.07 -13.67
C GLU A 8 43.27 -3.83 -12.49
N ARG A 9 42.98 -3.13 -11.44
CA ARG A 9 42.14 -3.67 -10.34
C ARG A 9 40.68 -3.73 -10.82
N THR A 10 40.27 -4.89 -11.28
CA THR A 10 38.89 -5.25 -11.53
C THR A 10 38.12 -5.09 -10.22
N ASN A 11 37.25 -4.09 -10.18
CA ASN A 11 36.35 -3.82 -9.07
C ASN A 11 35.20 -4.87 -9.12
N LEU A 12 35.45 -6.03 -8.50
CA LEU A 12 34.40 -7.04 -8.27
C LEU A 12 33.42 -6.45 -7.29
N THR A 13 32.29 -6.00 -7.82
CA THR A 13 31.10 -5.66 -7.04
C THR A 13 30.75 -6.83 -6.14
N GLN A 14 30.92 -6.65 -4.83
CA GLN A 14 30.47 -7.66 -3.85
C GLN A 14 28.95 -7.82 -4.02
N PRO A 15 28.42 -9.06 -4.02
CA PRO A 15 26.97 -9.27 -4.03
C PRO A 15 26.39 -8.57 -2.80
N GLU A 16 25.38 -7.74 -3.01
CA GLU A 16 24.63 -7.11 -1.93
C GLU A 16 24.24 -8.19 -0.92
N LYS A 17 24.68 -8.02 0.32
CA LYS A 17 24.22 -8.85 1.43
C LYS A 17 22.71 -8.65 1.55
N VAL A 18 21.93 -9.55 0.97
CA VAL A 18 20.48 -9.58 1.15
C VAL A 18 20.24 -9.51 2.66
N ASN A 19 19.61 -8.44 3.10
CA ASN A 19 19.29 -8.25 4.50
C ASN A 19 18.37 -9.39 4.94
N THR A 20 18.85 -10.28 5.81
CA THR A 20 18.09 -11.45 6.29
C THR A 20 16.72 -11.05 6.84
N ARG A 21 16.63 -9.90 7.52
CA ARG A 21 15.36 -9.37 8.02
C ARG A 21 14.39 -9.08 6.87
N GLU A 22 14.90 -8.49 5.79
CA GLU A 22 14.12 -8.16 4.60
C GLU A 22 13.60 -9.42 3.90
N LYS A 23 14.47 -10.41 3.70
CA LYS A 23 14.07 -11.69 3.11
C LYS A 23 12.97 -12.39 3.92
N ILE A 24 13.07 -12.36 5.26
CA ILE A 24 12.02 -12.90 6.14
C ILE A 24 10.71 -12.15 5.96
N LEU A 25 10.73 -10.81 5.91
CA LEU A 25 9.53 -9.99 5.73
C LEU A 25 8.82 -10.28 4.40
N GLU A 26 9.57 -10.30 3.29
CA GLU A 26 9.03 -10.56 1.95
C GLU A 26 8.41 -11.97 1.87
N THR A 27 9.13 -12.98 2.33
CA THR A 27 8.60 -14.36 2.38
C THR A 27 7.36 -14.48 3.26
N ALA A 28 7.33 -13.79 4.40
CA ALA A 28 6.19 -13.81 5.30
C ALA A 28 4.96 -13.13 4.68
N ILE A 29 5.12 -12.02 3.93
CA ILE A 29 4.04 -11.37 3.20
C ILE A 29 3.36 -12.36 2.25
N GLU A 30 4.14 -13.07 1.45
CA GLU A 30 3.63 -14.04 0.48
C GLU A 30 2.83 -15.16 1.16
N LEU A 31 3.40 -15.76 2.21
CA LEU A 31 2.75 -16.85 2.92
C LEU A 31 1.48 -16.41 3.67
N PHE A 32 1.52 -15.24 4.32
CA PHE A 32 0.33 -14.69 4.97
C PHE A 32 -0.75 -14.30 3.96
N ALA A 33 -0.37 -13.81 2.79
CA ALA A 33 -1.31 -13.49 1.71
C ALA A 33 -1.96 -14.74 1.09
N GLU A 34 -1.28 -15.90 1.17
CA GLU A 34 -1.79 -17.18 0.63
C GLU A 34 -2.65 -17.93 1.65
N LYS A 35 -2.21 -18.02 2.91
CA LYS A 35 -2.75 -18.94 3.92
C LYS A 35 -3.39 -18.24 5.12
N GLY A 36 -3.33 -16.91 5.18
CA GLY A 36 -3.73 -16.15 6.36
C GLY A 36 -2.71 -16.20 7.50
N PHE A 37 -2.94 -15.41 8.55
CA PHE A 37 -2.06 -15.37 9.70
C PHE A 37 -2.09 -16.72 10.48
N ASN A 38 -3.29 -17.25 10.74
CA ASN A 38 -3.46 -18.48 11.50
C ASN A 38 -2.96 -19.71 10.73
N GLY A 39 -3.09 -19.70 9.40
CA GLY A 39 -2.67 -20.80 8.52
C GLY A 39 -1.16 -20.86 8.24
N THR A 40 -0.36 -19.89 8.69
CA THR A 40 1.07 -19.79 8.44
C THR A 40 1.86 -20.01 9.73
N THR A 41 2.92 -20.79 9.70
CA THR A 41 3.82 -21.01 10.85
C THR A 41 5.16 -20.30 10.64
N THR A 42 5.85 -19.94 11.72
CA THR A 42 7.22 -19.40 11.67
C THR A 42 8.21 -20.39 11.05
N LYS A 43 7.97 -21.68 11.25
CA LYS A 43 8.77 -22.74 10.62
C LYS A 43 8.64 -22.73 9.09
N GLU A 44 7.41 -22.64 8.56
CA GLU A 44 7.19 -22.53 7.10
C GLU A 44 7.84 -21.27 6.52
N ILE A 45 7.77 -20.13 7.25
CA ILE A 45 8.44 -18.90 6.83
C ILE A 45 9.96 -19.08 6.79
N ALA A 46 10.54 -19.75 7.81
CA ALA A 46 11.96 -20.01 7.88
C ALA A 46 12.42 -20.93 6.73
N GLU A 47 11.68 -22.00 6.46
CA GLU A 47 11.95 -22.92 5.35
C GLU A 47 11.90 -22.20 3.99
N ALA A 48 10.86 -21.43 3.74
CA ALA A 48 10.69 -20.69 2.48
C ALA A 48 11.71 -19.55 2.32
N ALA A 49 12.08 -18.88 3.42
CA ALA A 49 13.14 -17.87 3.42
C ALA A 49 14.56 -18.47 3.43
N GLU A 50 14.69 -19.80 3.46
CA GLU A 50 15.98 -20.50 3.54
C GLU A 50 16.85 -20.02 4.71
N VAL A 51 16.23 -19.82 5.87
CA VAL A 51 16.90 -19.40 7.11
C VAL A 51 16.58 -20.39 8.24
N ASN A 52 17.35 -20.31 9.33
CA ASN A 52 16.99 -21.04 10.55
C ASN A 52 15.86 -20.29 11.27
N GLU A 53 14.86 -21.01 11.79
CA GLU A 53 13.73 -20.42 12.52
C GLU A 53 14.19 -19.55 13.71
N SER A 54 15.33 -19.89 14.35
CA SER A 54 15.92 -19.05 15.40
C SER A 54 16.31 -17.63 14.92
N LEU A 55 16.56 -17.46 13.62
CA LEU A 55 16.81 -16.13 13.05
C LEU A 55 15.53 -15.29 12.99
N ILE A 56 14.38 -15.92 12.76
CA ILE A 56 13.09 -15.21 12.82
C ILE A 56 12.92 -14.65 14.24
N PHE A 57 13.07 -15.50 15.27
CA PHE A 57 12.90 -15.06 16.66
C PHE A 57 13.99 -14.10 17.13
N ARG A 58 15.14 -14.05 16.47
CA ARG A 58 16.17 -13.02 16.74
C ARG A 58 15.78 -11.64 16.20
N HIS A 59 15.04 -11.58 15.09
CA HIS A 59 14.59 -10.34 14.48
C HIS A 59 13.21 -9.90 14.95
N PHE A 60 12.35 -10.87 15.27
CA PHE A 60 10.95 -10.66 15.65
C PHE A 60 10.62 -11.58 16.82
N SER A 61 10.28 -11.03 17.98
CA SER A 61 10.05 -11.83 19.20
C SER A 61 8.91 -12.83 19.03
N THR A 62 7.92 -12.50 18.22
CA THR A 62 6.75 -13.32 17.95
C THR A 62 6.35 -13.26 16.46
N LYS A 63 5.51 -14.19 16.02
CA LYS A 63 4.88 -14.13 14.68
C LYS A 63 4.03 -12.85 14.51
N ARG A 64 3.43 -12.36 15.60
CA ARG A 64 2.69 -11.10 15.64
C ARG A 64 3.60 -9.90 15.38
N ASP A 65 4.79 -9.87 16.01
CA ASP A 65 5.74 -8.77 15.80
C ASP A 65 6.26 -8.77 14.36
N LEU A 66 6.46 -9.95 13.78
CA LEU A 66 6.79 -10.08 12.36
C LEU A 66 5.68 -9.50 11.47
N TYR A 67 4.41 -9.79 11.78
CA TYR A 67 3.27 -9.25 11.04
C TYR A 67 3.15 -7.73 11.21
N GLY A 68 3.31 -7.22 12.44
CA GLY A 68 3.35 -5.78 12.71
C GLY A 68 4.43 -5.06 11.90
N ALA A 69 5.64 -5.63 11.86
CA ALA A 69 6.74 -5.09 11.07
C ALA A 69 6.48 -5.10 9.55
N ILE A 70 5.64 -6.02 9.05
CA ILE A 70 5.19 -5.99 7.65
C ILE A 70 4.28 -4.78 7.41
N ILE A 71 3.34 -4.52 8.31
CA ILE A 71 2.44 -3.36 8.20
C ILE A 71 3.23 -2.07 8.24
N GLU A 72 4.13 -1.90 9.21
CA GLU A 72 5.01 -0.73 9.32
C GLU A 72 5.82 -0.51 8.05
N LYS A 73 6.50 -1.56 7.55
CA LYS A 73 7.25 -1.51 6.30
C LYS A 73 6.38 -1.02 5.13
N LYS A 74 5.19 -1.58 4.97
CA LYS A 74 4.30 -1.23 3.85
C LYS A 74 3.73 0.19 3.95
N ILE A 75 3.61 0.73 5.15
CA ILE A 75 3.24 2.14 5.37
C ILE A 75 4.43 3.04 5.01
N ASP A 76 5.66 2.67 5.41
CA ASP A 76 6.86 3.50 5.24
C ASP A 76 7.45 3.48 3.82
N GLU A 77 7.21 2.41 3.04
CA GLU A 77 7.83 2.20 1.72
C GLU A 77 7.53 3.29 0.70
N GLU A 78 6.39 3.95 0.79
CA GLU A 78 6.06 5.09 -0.10
C GLU A 78 5.12 6.07 0.60
N PRO A 79 5.32 7.39 0.41
CA PRO A 79 4.33 8.37 0.83
C PRO A 79 3.00 8.05 0.17
N GLY A 80 1.95 7.91 0.99
CA GLY A 80 0.62 7.52 0.57
C GLY A 80 -0.11 8.63 -0.19
N ILE A 81 -1.38 8.81 0.13
CA ILE A 81 -2.20 9.89 -0.44
C ILE A 81 -1.81 11.28 0.07
N GLU A 82 -0.94 11.34 1.10
CA GLU A 82 -0.39 12.59 1.61
C GLU A 82 0.34 13.37 0.53
N LEU A 83 1.10 12.68 -0.33
CA LEU A 83 1.94 13.35 -1.33
C LEU A 83 1.11 14.16 -2.33
N PRO A 84 0.02 13.65 -2.95
CA PRO A 84 -0.85 14.48 -3.77
C PRO A 84 -1.43 15.67 -3.03
N LEU A 85 -1.91 15.48 -1.79
CA LEU A 85 -2.46 16.58 -0.99
C LEU A 85 -1.41 17.61 -0.65
N GLN A 86 -0.21 17.22 -0.22
CA GLN A 86 0.88 18.15 0.07
C GLN A 86 1.35 18.91 -1.18
N THR A 87 1.35 18.25 -2.35
CA THR A 87 1.86 18.83 -3.59
C THR A 87 0.86 19.78 -4.23
N TYR A 88 -0.42 19.45 -4.21
CA TYR A 88 -1.42 20.10 -5.04
C TYR A 88 -2.52 20.86 -4.28
N LYS A 89 -2.63 20.75 -2.94
CA LYS A 89 -3.70 21.41 -2.16
C LYS A 89 -3.81 22.92 -2.42
N ASP A 90 -2.68 23.58 -2.57
CA ASP A 90 -2.63 25.03 -2.77
C ASP A 90 -3.02 25.45 -4.20
N THR A 91 -2.98 24.51 -5.16
CA THR A 91 -3.45 24.76 -6.54
C THR A 91 -4.97 24.86 -6.61
N LYS A 92 -5.68 24.25 -5.65
CA LYS A 92 -7.14 24.07 -5.65
C LYS A 92 -7.67 23.35 -6.88
N ASP A 93 -6.81 22.59 -7.56
CA ASP A 93 -7.20 21.69 -8.65
C ASP A 93 -7.71 20.37 -8.07
N ASP A 94 -9.00 20.36 -7.73
CA ASP A 94 -9.66 19.19 -7.15
C ASP A 94 -9.50 17.96 -8.04
N TYR A 95 -9.61 18.13 -9.37
CA TYR A 95 -9.48 17.01 -10.30
C TYR A 95 -8.08 16.38 -10.23
N LEU A 96 -7.03 17.21 -10.25
CA LEU A 96 -5.65 16.74 -10.17
C LEU A 96 -5.35 16.02 -8.85
N ILE A 97 -5.88 16.50 -7.73
CA ILE A 97 -5.71 15.89 -6.41
C ILE A 97 -6.34 14.50 -6.37
N PHE A 98 -7.64 14.41 -6.67
CA PHE A 98 -8.36 13.12 -6.63
C PHE A 98 -7.82 12.13 -7.66
N LYS A 99 -7.46 12.61 -8.86
CA LYS A 99 -6.80 11.80 -9.89
C LYS A 99 -5.50 11.21 -9.38
N SER A 100 -4.61 12.04 -8.83
CA SER A 100 -3.30 11.61 -8.35
C SER A 100 -3.41 10.62 -7.18
N ILE A 101 -4.40 10.77 -6.30
CA ILE A 101 -4.69 9.82 -5.23
C ILE A 101 -5.11 8.46 -5.81
N ALA A 102 -6.07 8.45 -6.73
CA ALA A 102 -6.57 7.21 -7.33
C ALA A 102 -5.49 6.48 -8.13
N GLU A 103 -4.70 7.21 -8.94
CA GLU A 103 -3.56 6.66 -9.69
C GLU A 103 -2.56 5.97 -8.77
N ARG A 104 -2.14 6.63 -7.70
CA ARG A 104 -1.19 6.05 -6.72
C ARG A 104 -1.72 4.79 -6.06
N MET A 105 -2.99 4.80 -5.66
CA MET A 105 -3.62 3.62 -5.06
C MET A 105 -3.65 2.43 -6.03
N LEU A 106 -4.02 2.67 -7.28
CA LEU A 106 -4.07 1.64 -8.32
C LEU A 106 -2.68 1.13 -8.70
N ASP A 107 -1.69 2.00 -8.82
CA ASP A 107 -0.32 1.65 -9.17
C ASP A 107 0.35 0.81 -8.08
N LYS A 108 0.17 1.20 -6.81
CA LYS A 108 0.71 0.48 -5.67
C LYS A 108 0.18 -0.95 -5.61
N CYS A 109 -1.14 -1.11 -5.69
CA CYS A 109 -1.77 -2.43 -5.65
C CYS A 109 -1.58 -3.24 -6.93
N GLY A 110 -1.37 -2.57 -8.08
CA GLY A 110 -1.10 -3.23 -9.36
C GLY A 110 0.27 -3.89 -9.44
N LYS A 111 1.25 -3.40 -8.67
CA LYS A 111 2.59 -3.97 -8.58
C LYS A 111 2.64 -5.20 -7.66
N ASP A 112 1.96 -5.12 -6.52
CA ASP A 112 1.93 -6.20 -5.53
C ASP A 112 0.57 -6.23 -4.80
N SER A 113 -0.21 -7.27 -5.06
CA SER A 113 -1.50 -7.48 -4.41
C SER A 113 -1.42 -8.31 -3.11
N SER A 114 -0.23 -8.81 -2.76
CA SER A 114 -0.06 -9.67 -1.58
C SER A 114 -0.47 -8.95 -0.30
N PHE A 115 -0.14 -7.66 -0.19
CA PHE A 115 -0.49 -6.88 0.98
C PHE A 115 -2.01 -6.68 1.14
N ILE A 116 -2.75 -6.40 0.05
CA ILE A 116 -4.22 -6.27 0.13
C ILE A 116 -4.88 -7.60 0.52
N ARG A 117 -4.35 -8.72 0.02
CA ARG A 117 -4.83 -10.05 0.39
C ARG A 117 -4.59 -10.35 1.85
N LEU A 118 -3.39 -10.05 2.35
CA LEU A 118 -3.00 -10.19 3.75
C LEU A 118 -3.94 -9.40 4.68
N LEU A 119 -4.25 -8.15 4.35
CA LEU A 119 -5.18 -7.33 5.12
C LEU A 119 -6.59 -7.93 5.15
N HIS A 120 -7.08 -8.45 4.01
CA HIS A 120 -8.40 -9.06 3.95
C HIS A 120 -8.46 -10.35 4.75
N PHE A 121 -7.44 -11.22 4.69
CA PHE A 121 -7.37 -12.40 5.53
C PHE A 121 -7.41 -12.03 7.01
N SER A 122 -6.60 -11.05 7.43
CA SER A 122 -6.58 -10.59 8.81
C SER A 122 -7.96 -10.09 9.28
N ALA A 123 -8.65 -9.30 8.44
CA ALA A 123 -9.97 -8.79 8.75
C ALA A 123 -11.02 -9.91 8.87
N LEU A 124 -10.99 -10.90 7.96
CA LEU A 124 -11.90 -12.04 7.98
C LEU A 124 -11.65 -12.98 9.15
N GLU A 125 -10.40 -13.12 9.59
CA GLU A 125 -10.03 -13.89 10.78
C GLU A 125 -10.37 -13.16 12.10
N GLY A 126 -10.83 -11.91 12.04
CA GLY A 126 -11.08 -11.07 13.23
C GLY A 126 -9.80 -10.80 14.01
N HIS A 127 -8.67 -10.72 13.32
CA HIS A 127 -7.37 -10.57 13.96
C HIS A 127 -7.07 -9.10 14.25
N GLU A 128 -6.57 -8.79 15.45
CA GLU A 128 -6.22 -7.43 15.90
C GLU A 128 -5.23 -6.67 14.97
N LEU A 129 -4.56 -7.40 14.07
CA LEU A 129 -3.64 -6.82 13.09
C LEU A 129 -4.36 -6.04 11.97
N SER A 130 -5.63 -6.37 11.68
CA SER A 130 -6.46 -5.53 10.81
C SER A 130 -6.73 -4.18 11.47
N ASP A 131 -6.96 -4.18 12.79
CA ASP A 131 -7.17 -2.97 13.57
C ASP A 131 -5.91 -2.10 13.60
N MET A 132 -4.71 -2.71 13.66
CA MET A 132 -3.44 -1.97 13.59
C MET A 132 -3.32 -1.18 12.28
N PHE A 133 -3.59 -1.82 11.14
CA PHE A 133 -3.53 -1.13 9.85
C PHE A 133 -4.61 -0.05 9.74
N PHE A 134 -5.83 -0.36 10.17
CA PHE A 134 -6.93 0.58 10.15
C PHE A 134 -6.62 1.83 10.98
N ASN A 135 -6.26 1.66 12.24
CA ASN A 135 -6.02 2.77 13.17
C ASN A 135 -4.74 3.56 12.85
N THR A 136 -3.75 2.94 12.19
CA THR A 136 -2.48 3.62 11.88
C THR A 136 -2.50 4.33 10.53
N TYR A 137 -3.10 3.70 9.52
CA TYR A 137 -3.03 4.18 8.15
C TYR A 137 -4.37 4.65 7.58
N VAL A 138 -5.42 3.82 7.68
CA VAL A 138 -6.70 4.15 7.06
C VAL A 138 -7.33 5.38 7.70
N GLU A 139 -7.35 5.43 9.03
CA GLU A 139 -7.88 6.58 9.78
C GLU A 139 -7.11 7.87 9.47
N TYR A 140 -5.78 7.80 9.39
CA TYR A 140 -4.95 8.93 9.01
C TYR A 140 -5.26 9.43 7.58
N VAL A 141 -5.39 8.53 6.63
CA VAL A 141 -5.76 8.82 5.24
C VAL A 141 -7.13 9.48 5.15
N ASP A 142 -8.12 8.92 5.86
CA ASP A 142 -9.48 9.46 5.92
C ASP A 142 -9.49 10.87 6.51
N MET A 143 -8.72 11.14 7.57
CA MET A 143 -8.62 12.47 8.17
C MET A 143 -8.02 13.49 7.19
N LEU A 144 -6.92 13.17 6.53
CA LEU A 144 -6.29 14.09 5.57
C LEU A 144 -7.23 14.49 4.43
N LEU A 145 -7.95 13.52 3.87
CA LEU A 145 -8.88 13.81 2.77
C LEU A 145 -10.14 14.51 3.26
N CYS A 146 -10.60 14.18 4.48
CA CYS A 146 -11.70 14.85 5.16
C CYS A 146 -11.39 16.34 5.35
N ASP A 147 -10.21 16.68 5.89
CA ASP A 147 -9.77 18.07 6.09
C ASP A 147 -9.74 18.87 4.78
N TYR A 148 -9.26 18.23 3.71
CA TYR A 148 -9.29 18.85 2.38
C TYR A 148 -10.73 19.13 1.92
N ILE A 149 -11.61 18.14 2.01
CA ILE A 149 -13.03 18.28 1.60
C ILE A 149 -13.72 19.37 2.45
N GLU A 150 -13.50 19.41 3.76
CA GLU A 150 -14.04 20.44 4.65
C GLU A 150 -13.58 21.85 4.23
N SER A 151 -12.30 22.00 3.91
CA SER A 151 -11.76 23.28 3.39
C SER A 151 -12.48 23.71 2.11
N ARG A 152 -12.70 22.79 1.18
CA ARG A 152 -13.41 23.07 -0.09
C ARG A 152 -14.89 23.39 0.12
N ILE A 153 -15.54 22.76 1.11
CA ILE A 153 -16.91 23.10 1.52
C ILE A 153 -16.95 24.52 2.10
N ALA A 154 -16.00 24.88 2.98
CA ALA A 154 -15.92 26.21 3.58
C ALA A 154 -15.69 27.32 2.53
N GLU A 155 -14.96 27.02 1.46
CA GLU A 155 -14.75 27.92 0.31
C GLU A 155 -15.96 27.98 -0.64
N GLY A 156 -16.97 27.13 -0.46
CA GLY A 156 -18.15 27.05 -1.33
C GLY A 156 -17.91 26.32 -2.66
N ALA A 157 -16.78 25.65 -2.83
CA ALA A 157 -16.47 24.88 -4.04
C ALA A 157 -17.19 23.51 -4.04
N PHE A 158 -17.42 22.95 -2.85
CA PHE A 158 -18.15 21.70 -2.66
C PHE A 158 -19.47 21.96 -1.94
N LYS A 159 -20.46 21.13 -2.24
CA LYS A 159 -21.76 21.11 -1.56
C LYS A 159 -21.57 20.84 -0.06
N LYS A 160 -22.48 21.35 0.75
CA LYS A 160 -22.49 21.07 2.19
C LYS A 160 -22.92 19.61 2.44
N ILE A 161 -21.95 18.74 2.56
CA ILE A 161 -22.08 17.28 2.78
C ILE A 161 -21.22 16.86 3.97
N HIS A 162 -21.38 15.60 4.41
CA HIS A 162 -20.54 15.04 5.45
C HIS A 162 -19.18 14.64 4.87
N ALA A 163 -18.13 15.40 5.19
CA ALA A 163 -16.81 15.31 4.54
C ALA A 163 -16.17 13.92 4.73
N LEU A 164 -16.22 13.34 5.93
CA LEU A 164 -15.69 12.01 6.18
C LEU A 164 -16.39 10.93 5.33
N SER A 165 -17.71 11.00 5.20
CA SER A 165 -18.44 10.05 4.34
C SER A 165 -18.11 10.24 2.86
N ALA A 166 -17.82 11.45 2.44
CA ALA A 166 -17.37 11.72 1.06
C ALA A 166 -15.95 11.19 0.83
N SER A 167 -15.02 11.36 1.79
CA SER A 167 -13.69 10.73 1.76
C SER A 167 -13.82 9.22 1.60
N GLN A 168 -14.56 8.58 2.49
CA GLN A 168 -14.76 7.13 2.47
C GLN A 168 -15.45 6.63 1.19
N ALA A 169 -16.36 7.40 0.61
CA ALA A 169 -16.99 7.06 -0.67
C ALA A 169 -15.97 7.06 -1.81
N PHE A 170 -15.11 8.07 -1.90
CA PHE A 170 -14.08 8.15 -2.92
C PHE A 170 -13.05 7.01 -2.79
N ILE A 171 -12.46 6.86 -1.59
CA ILE A 171 -11.51 5.78 -1.31
C ILE A 171 -12.15 4.42 -1.55
N GLY A 172 -13.41 4.24 -1.12
CA GLY A 172 -14.17 3.01 -1.31
C GLY A 172 -14.37 2.62 -2.78
N MET A 173 -14.59 3.57 -3.69
CA MET A 173 -14.67 3.27 -5.13
C MET A 173 -13.35 2.66 -5.64
N VAL A 174 -12.22 3.24 -5.29
CA VAL A 174 -10.90 2.77 -5.73
C VAL A 174 -10.57 1.43 -5.08
N VAL A 175 -10.71 1.31 -3.76
CA VAL A 175 -10.42 0.08 -2.99
C VAL A 175 -11.30 -1.07 -3.47
N ASN A 176 -12.61 -0.85 -3.68
CA ASN A 176 -13.50 -1.88 -4.18
C ASN A 176 -13.06 -2.43 -5.54
N HIS A 177 -12.65 -1.53 -6.46
CA HIS A 177 -12.11 -1.97 -7.75
C HIS A 177 -10.85 -2.84 -7.58
N ILE A 178 -9.93 -2.43 -6.71
CA ILE A 178 -8.71 -3.20 -6.41
C ILE A 178 -9.06 -4.59 -5.88
N ILE A 179 -10.00 -4.67 -4.92
CA ILE A 179 -10.46 -5.93 -4.35
C ILE A 179 -11.01 -6.85 -5.44
N PHE A 180 -11.93 -6.36 -6.27
CA PHE A 180 -12.53 -7.17 -7.34
C PHE A 180 -11.48 -7.64 -8.35
N LYS A 181 -10.55 -6.76 -8.72
CA LYS A 181 -9.47 -7.09 -9.65
C LYS A 181 -8.52 -8.15 -9.10
N GLU A 182 -8.10 -8.01 -7.83
CA GLU A 182 -7.03 -8.82 -7.26
C GLU A 182 -7.55 -10.10 -6.55
N LEU A 183 -8.71 -10.05 -5.91
CA LEU A 183 -9.26 -11.22 -5.19
C LEU A 183 -10.18 -12.07 -6.07
N PHE A 184 -10.99 -11.46 -6.93
CA PHE A 184 -11.98 -12.18 -7.74
C PHE A 184 -11.54 -12.42 -9.19
N GLY A 185 -10.32 -12.01 -9.54
CA GLY A 185 -9.73 -12.29 -10.85
C GLY A 185 -10.43 -11.58 -12.01
N GLU A 186 -11.00 -10.40 -11.78
CA GLU A 186 -11.75 -9.62 -12.78
C GLU A 186 -10.86 -9.14 -13.94
N LYS A 187 -9.54 -9.27 -13.82
CA LYS A 187 -8.55 -9.01 -14.90
C LYS A 187 -8.93 -9.61 -16.26
N LYS A 188 -9.76 -10.68 -16.26
CA LYS A 188 -10.20 -11.36 -17.49
C LYS A 188 -11.50 -10.79 -18.09
N ARG A 189 -12.29 -10.03 -17.33
CA ARG A 189 -13.62 -9.56 -17.73
C ARG A 189 -13.65 -8.09 -18.13
N ASN A 190 -12.89 -7.25 -17.47
CA ASN A 190 -12.90 -5.81 -17.71
C ASN A 190 -11.64 -5.39 -18.48
N LYS A 191 -11.85 -4.77 -19.65
CA LYS A 191 -10.77 -4.27 -20.52
C LYS A 191 -10.48 -2.78 -20.29
N THR A 192 -11.15 -2.16 -19.32
CA THR A 192 -10.98 -0.75 -18.96
C THR A 192 -9.55 -0.53 -18.46
N THR A 193 -8.89 0.46 -18.99
CA THR A 193 -7.54 0.86 -18.53
C THR A 193 -7.63 1.54 -17.17
N ASN A 194 -6.51 1.57 -16.42
CA ASN A 194 -6.46 2.31 -15.16
C ASN A 194 -6.77 3.80 -15.39
N GLU A 195 -6.34 4.37 -16.51
CA GLU A 195 -6.59 5.77 -16.86
C GLU A 195 -8.09 6.06 -17.04
N GLU A 196 -8.80 5.27 -17.87
CA GLU A 196 -10.25 5.40 -18.07
C GLU A 196 -11.04 5.20 -16.77
N LEU A 197 -10.56 4.30 -15.92
CA LEU A 197 -11.17 4.03 -14.62
C LEU A 197 -11.03 5.24 -13.68
N VAL A 198 -9.82 5.77 -13.56
CA VAL A 198 -9.51 6.94 -12.71
C VAL A 198 -10.31 8.14 -13.19
N GLU A 199 -10.33 8.42 -14.49
CA GLU A 199 -11.12 9.51 -15.07
C GLU A 199 -12.61 9.38 -14.70
N THR A 200 -13.14 8.16 -14.84
CA THR A 200 -14.54 7.88 -14.50
C THR A 200 -14.83 8.10 -13.02
N PHE A 201 -14.01 7.54 -12.13
CA PHE A 201 -14.22 7.66 -10.69
C PHE A 201 -14.13 9.09 -10.20
N VAL A 202 -13.12 9.83 -10.67
CA VAL A 202 -12.91 11.23 -10.29
C VAL A 202 -14.05 12.10 -10.81
N THR A 203 -14.46 11.91 -12.06
CA THR A 203 -15.57 12.68 -12.66
C THR A 203 -16.88 12.43 -11.91
N VAL A 204 -17.26 11.16 -11.72
CA VAL A 204 -18.50 10.80 -11.01
C VAL A 204 -18.50 11.35 -9.58
N PHE A 205 -17.37 11.26 -8.88
CA PHE A 205 -17.26 11.79 -7.53
C PHE A 205 -17.37 13.31 -7.50
N LEU A 206 -16.58 14.02 -8.29
CA LEU A 206 -16.54 15.49 -8.30
C LEU A 206 -17.87 16.09 -8.78
N ASP A 207 -18.50 15.54 -9.79
CA ASP A 207 -19.82 15.99 -10.26
C ASP A 207 -20.90 15.80 -9.18
N GLY A 208 -20.71 14.76 -8.35
CA GLY A 208 -21.57 14.52 -7.19
C GLY A 208 -21.43 15.57 -6.09
N ILE A 209 -20.25 16.11 -5.84
CA ILE A 209 -19.96 16.98 -4.68
C ILE A 209 -19.71 18.46 -5.03
N LYS A 210 -19.33 18.79 -6.25
CA LYS A 210 -19.18 20.21 -6.69
C LYS A 210 -20.49 20.96 -6.70
N THR A 211 -20.41 22.27 -6.41
CA THR A 211 -21.54 23.21 -6.45
C THR A 211 -21.90 23.59 -7.86
#